data_1673adb341e340ce74a2dc7227e7dc0c
#
_entry.id   1673adb341e340ce74a2dc7227e7dc0c
#
_cell.length_a   1.000
_cell.length_b   1.000
_cell.length_c   1.000
_cell.angle_alpha   90.00
_cell.angle_beta   90.00
_cell.angle_gamma   90.00
#
_symmetry.space_group_name_H-M   'P 1'
#
loop_
_entity.id
_entity.type
_entity.pdbx_description
1 polymer ?
#
loop_
_entity_poly.entity_id
_entity_poly.type
_entity_poly.pdbx_seq_one_letter_code
_entity_poly.pdbx_strand_id
1 'polypeptide(L)'
;MHLRPWNIDTDYDTLVKWWDQHDFGRVPKEVLPREGMVVEDENNNRICAGGLYMNINEHKFGFMEWVVADPKAKPKLAHKSIKLLIDSLIKLATDKGCVLLYTVTENPGLHKRYVKYHGLSQGENNARTFVKDLTNGKYGPMLWAKSQEVLDEEQDN
;
A
#
# COMPACT_ATOMS: atom_id res chain seq x y z
N MET A 1 21.23 -3.29 -0.62
CA MET A 1 19.80 -2.93 -0.51
C MET A 1 19.71 -1.41 -0.60
N HIS A 2 18.96 -0.89 -1.55
CA HIS A 2 18.81 0.53 -1.82
C HIS A 2 17.36 0.91 -2.08
N LEU A 3 17.07 2.19 -1.99
CA LEU A 3 15.76 2.79 -2.22
C LEU A 3 15.79 3.61 -3.50
N ARG A 4 14.70 3.58 -4.23
CA ARG A 4 14.43 4.54 -5.29
C ARG A 4 12.95 4.96 -5.32
N PRO A 5 12.63 6.12 -5.88
CA PRO A 5 11.25 6.41 -6.24
C PRO A 5 10.70 5.31 -7.15
N TRP A 6 9.42 4.98 -7.01
CA TRP A 6 8.81 4.07 -7.96
C TRP A 6 8.58 4.77 -9.31
N ASN A 7 8.59 3.99 -10.35
CA ASN A 7 8.16 4.40 -11.67
C ASN A 7 6.99 3.49 -12.07
N ILE A 8 5.78 4.05 -12.01
CA ILE A 8 4.57 3.26 -12.25
C ILE A 8 4.57 2.62 -13.63
N ASP A 9 5.19 3.24 -14.64
CA ASP A 9 5.25 2.65 -15.98
C ASP A 9 6.07 1.36 -16.05
N THR A 10 7.09 1.24 -15.21
CA THR A 10 7.98 0.06 -15.20
C THR A 10 7.77 -0.87 -14.01
N ASP A 11 7.14 -0.38 -12.93
CA ASP A 11 6.96 -1.15 -11.70
C ASP A 11 5.57 -1.79 -11.59
N TYR A 12 4.56 -1.26 -12.29
CA TYR A 12 3.16 -1.65 -12.15
C TYR A 12 2.94 -3.16 -12.30
N ASP A 13 3.49 -3.78 -13.34
CA ASP A 13 3.30 -5.22 -13.58
C ASP A 13 3.88 -6.08 -12.43
N THR A 14 4.96 -5.61 -11.81
CA THR A 14 5.52 -6.27 -10.62
C THR A 14 4.59 -6.13 -9.42
N LEU A 15 4.00 -4.95 -9.20
CA LEU A 15 3.05 -4.71 -8.12
C LEU A 15 1.79 -5.57 -8.29
N VAL A 16 1.22 -5.61 -9.49
CA VAL A 16 0.06 -6.46 -9.81
C VAL A 16 0.35 -7.92 -9.51
N LYS A 17 1.50 -8.42 -9.95
CA LYS A 17 1.92 -9.79 -9.67
C LYS A 17 2.02 -10.08 -8.17
N TRP A 18 2.55 -9.17 -7.38
CA TRP A 18 2.66 -9.35 -5.93
C TRP A 18 1.28 -9.27 -5.26
N TRP A 19 0.41 -8.33 -5.67
CA TRP A 19 -0.96 -8.26 -5.15
C TRP A 19 -1.75 -9.53 -5.45
N ASP A 20 -1.66 -10.06 -6.68
CA ASP A 20 -2.30 -11.32 -7.04
C ASP A 20 -1.79 -12.50 -6.19
N GLN A 21 -0.48 -12.55 -5.93
CA GLN A 21 0.13 -13.62 -5.13
C GLN A 21 -0.19 -13.52 -3.63
N HIS A 22 -0.54 -12.34 -3.14
CA HIS A 22 -1.02 -12.10 -1.78
C HIS A 22 -2.55 -12.13 -1.65
N ASP A 23 -3.24 -12.41 -2.74
CA ASP A 23 -4.71 -12.34 -2.81
C ASP A 23 -5.27 -10.96 -2.42
N PHE A 24 -4.51 -9.91 -2.71
CA PHE A 24 -4.95 -8.52 -2.62
C PHE A 24 -5.61 -8.13 -3.92
N GLY A 25 -6.64 -7.57 -4.11
CA GLY A 25 -7.18 -7.17 -5.43
C GLY A 25 -6.24 -6.22 -6.18
N ARG A 26 -6.53 -5.99 -7.44
CA ARG A 26 -5.76 -5.12 -8.32
C ARG A 26 -6.22 -3.68 -8.20
N VAL A 27 -5.27 -2.78 -8.24
CA VAL A 27 -5.52 -1.33 -8.30
C VAL A 27 -5.20 -0.84 -9.69
N PRO A 28 -6.10 -0.08 -10.36
CA PRO A 28 -5.80 0.50 -11.66
C PRO A 28 -4.57 1.39 -11.60
N LYS A 29 -3.73 1.34 -12.62
CA LYS A 29 -2.50 2.12 -12.74
C LYS A 29 -2.75 3.62 -12.52
N GLU A 30 -3.84 4.11 -13.06
CA GLU A 30 -4.24 5.52 -13.05
C GLU A 30 -4.62 6.04 -11.66
N VAL A 31 -4.96 5.13 -10.75
CA VAL A 31 -5.36 5.45 -9.37
C VAL A 31 -4.14 5.49 -8.44
N LEU A 32 -3.03 4.87 -8.80
CA LEU A 32 -1.86 4.84 -7.94
C LEU A 32 -1.29 6.25 -7.70
N PRO A 33 -0.78 6.52 -6.50
CA PRO A 33 -0.18 7.82 -6.19
C PRO A 33 1.08 8.04 -7.03
N ARG A 34 1.35 9.29 -7.37
CA ARG A 34 2.58 9.67 -8.08
C ARG A 34 3.82 9.43 -7.23
N GLU A 35 3.70 9.67 -5.93
CA GLU A 35 4.79 9.50 -4.98
C GLU A 35 4.78 8.08 -4.41
N GLY A 36 5.91 7.45 -4.37
CA GLY A 36 6.10 6.12 -3.81
C GLY A 36 7.54 5.68 -3.89
N MET A 37 7.85 4.58 -3.24
CA MET A 37 9.20 4.06 -3.13
C MET A 37 9.24 2.57 -3.42
N VAL A 38 10.36 2.13 -3.97
CA VAL A 38 10.72 0.72 -4.15
C VAL A 38 12.02 0.46 -3.42
N VAL A 39 12.07 -0.66 -2.72
CA VAL A 39 13.32 -1.21 -2.16
C VAL A 39 13.82 -2.32 -3.07
N GLU A 40 15.07 -2.24 -3.46
CA GLU A 40 15.76 -3.22 -4.28
C GLU A 40 16.96 -3.82 -3.54
N ASP A 41 17.32 -5.05 -3.89
CA ASP A 41 18.56 -5.68 -3.41
C ASP A 41 19.80 -5.17 -4.18
N GLU A 42 20.94 -5.77 -3.94
CA GLU A 42 22.22 -5.41 -4.58
C GLU A 42 22.27 -5.78 -6.07
N ASN A 43 21.36 -6.64 -6.51
CA ASN A 43 21.23 -7.05 -7.91
C ASN A 43 20.08 -6.33 -8.64
N ASN A 44 19.54 -5.25 -8.04
CA ASN A 44 18.39 -4.50 -8.52
C ASN A 44 17.08 -5.33 -8.62
N ASN A 45 16.98 -6.43 -7.86
CA ASN A 45 15.71 -7.12 -7.73
C ASN A 45 14.80 -6.36 -6.76
N ARG A 46 13.59 -6.08 -7.18
CA ARG A 46 12.57 -5.43 -6.34
C ARG A 46 12.17 -6.36 -5.20
N ILE A 47 12.16 -5.83 -3.97
CA ILE A 47 11.82 -6.59 -2.75
C ILE A 47 10.50 -6.13 -2.15
N CYS A 48 10.23 -4.86 -2.11
CA CYS A 48 8.95 -4.31 -1.67
C CYS A 48 8.74 -2.90 -2.23
N ALA A 49 7.48 -2.47 -2.22
CA ALA A 49 7.09 -1.15 -2.66
C ALA A 49 5.91 -0.62 -1.86
N GLY A 50 5.69 0.68 -1.93
CA GLY A 50 4.55 1.35 -1.32
C GLY A 50 4.40 2.77 -1.83
N GLY A 51 3.20 3.31 -1.74
CA GLY A 51 2.83 4.60 -2.25
C GLY A 51 2.36 5.59 -1.19
N LEU A 52 2.37 6.86 -1.55
CA LEU A 52 1.95 7.97 -0.71
C LEU A 52 1.04 8.90 -1.49
N TYR A 53 -0.25 8.92 -1.15
CA TYR A 53 -1.17 9.97 -1.57
C TYR A 53 -0.99 11.20 -0.72
N MET A 54 -1.21 12.36 -1.30
CA MET A 54 -1.22 13.63 -0.58
C MET A 54 -2.30 14.53 -1.15
N ASN A 55 -2.98 15.27 -0.27
CA ASN A 55 -3.84 16.35 -0.72
C ASN A 55 -2.99 17.55 -1.19
N ILE A 56 -3.65 18.53 -1.83
CA ILE A 56 -3.00 19.70 -2.42
C ILE A 56 -3.02 20.92 -1.48
N ASN A 57 -3.54 20.80 -0.26
CA ASN A 57 -3.64 21.90 0.69
C ASN A 57 -2.25 22.34 1.21
N GLU A 58 -2.19 23.53 1.81
CA GLU A 58 -0.98 24.05 2.44
C GLU A 58 -0.49 23.11 3.56
N HIS A 59 -1.38 22.70 4.46
CA HIS A 59 -1.11 21.68 5.46
C HIS A 59 -1.55 20.33 4.90
N LYS A 60 -0.57 19.56 4.43
CA LYS A 60 -0.83 18.32 3.71
C LYS A 60 -1.14 17.18 4.66
N PHE A 61 -2.09 16.37 4.24
CA PHE A 61 -2.37 15.06 4.79
C PHE A 61 -1.76 14.01 3.88
N GLY A 62 -0.97 13.10 4.44
CA GLY A 62 -0.40 11.96 3.74
C GLY A 62 -1.22 10.69 4.00
N PHE A 63 -1.45 9.88 2.96
CA PHE A 63 -2.07 8.57 3.08
C PHE A 63 -1.14 7.52 2.46
N MET A 64 -0.50 6.74 3.33
CA MET A 64 0.44 5.69 2.94
C MET A 64 -0.33 4.40 2.66
N GLU A 65 -0.21 3.91 1.43
CA GLU A 65 -0.96 2.75 0.95
C GLU A 65 -0.14 1.86 0.02
N TRP A 66 -0.73 0.73 -0.33
CA TRP A 66 -0.19 -0.23 -1.31
C TRP A 66 1.15 -0.82 -0.91
N VAL A 67 1.43 -0.88 0.39
CA VAL A 67 2.64 -1.52 0.91
C VAL A 67 2.57 -3.02 0.65
N VAL A 68 3.45 -3.49 -0.22
CA VAL A 68 3.52 -4.90 -0.63
C VAL A 68 4.97 -5.34 -0.76
N ALA A 69 5.25 -6.60 -0.44
CA ALA A 69 6.56 -7.21 -0.64
C ALA A 69 6.46 -8.40 -1.60
N ASP A 70 7.57 -8.71 -2.26
CA ASP A 70 7.71 -9.94 -3.01
C ASP A 70 7.44 -11.15 -2.08
N PRO A 71 6.39 -11.96 -2.35
CA PRO A 71 6.08 -13.13 -1.52
C PRO A 71 7.19 -14.19 -1.55
N LYS A 72 8.09 -14.14 -2.53
CA LYS A 72 9.25 -15.03 -2.66
C LYS A 72 10.49 -14.52 -1.94
N ALA A 73 10.48 -13.27 -1.45
CA ALA A 73 11.60 -12.72 -0.71
C ALA A 73 11.83 -13.50 0.60
N LYS A 74 13.10 -13.75 0.91
CA LYS A 74 13.45 -14.39 2.19
C LYS A 74 12.87 -13.57 3.36
N PRO A 75 12.25 -14.20 4.38
CA PRO A 75 11.55 -13.47 5.44
C PRO A 75 12.38 -12.38 6.14
N LYS A 76 13.66 -12.65 6.38
CA LYS A 76 14.58 -11.69 6.99
C LYS A 76 14.85 -10.48 6.09
N LEU A 77 14.95 -10.70 4.77
CA LEU A 77 15.14 -9.66 3.78
C LEU A 77 13.86 -8.81 3.65
N ALA A 78 12.72 -9.46 3.46
CA ALA A 78 11.41 -8.80 3.41
C ALA A 78 11.16 -7.94 4.67
N HIS A 79 11.49 -8.47 5.86
CA HIS A 79 11.36 -7.74 7.12
C HIS A 79 12.18 -6.43 7.12
N LYS A 80 13.45 -6.49 6.74
CA LYS A 80 14.34 -5.33 6.70
C LYS A 80 13.90 -4.33 5.62
N SER A 81 13.49 -4.84 4.46
CA SER A 81 13.07 -4.01 3.32
C SER A 81 11.79 -3.26 3.62
N ILE A 82 10.78 -3.91 4.22
CA ILE A 82 9.53 -3.23 4.62
C ILE A 82 9.82 -2.15 5.67
N LYS A 83 10.72 -2.42 6.63
CA LYS A 83 11.10 -1.40 7.61
C LYS A 83 11.71 -0.17 6.92
N LEU A 84 12.66 -0.38 6.03
CA LEU A 84 13.31 0.68 5.26
C LEU A 84 12.30 1.44 4.38
N LEU A 85 11.37 0.74 3.74
CA LEU A 85 10.31 1.33 2.92
C LEU A 85 9.43 2.27 3.74
N ILE A 86 8.90 1.80 4.89
CA ILE A 86 7.99 2.60 5.72
C ILE A 86 8.71 3.83 6.28
N ASP A 87 9.94 3.68 6.81
CA ASP A 87 10.75 4.81 7.28
C ASP A 87 10.93 5.86 6.15
N SER A 88 11.13 5.40 4.93
CA SER A 88 11.32 6.28 3.78
C SER A 88 10.05 6.96 3.31
N LEU A 89 8.91 6.28 3.36
CA LEU A 89 7.60 6.89 3.05
C LEU A 89 7.22 7.93 4.11
N ILE A 90 7.51 7.68 5.39
CA ILE A 90 7.31 8.66 6.46
C ILE A 90 8.20 9.90 6.21
N LYS A 91 9.48 9.67 5.89
CA LYS A 91 10.40 10.76 5.55
C LYS A 91 9.92 11.53 4.32
N LEU A 92 9.51 10.84 3.26
CA LEU A 92 8.96 11.47 2.05
C LEU A 92 7.74 12.34 2.38
N ALA A 93 6.80 11.84 3.20
CA ALA A 93 5.65 12.61 3.64
C ALA A 93 6.07 13.89 4.40
N THR A 94 7.04 13.77 5.30
CA THR A 94 7.60 14.91 6.04
C THR A 94 8.26 15.93 5.11
N ASP A 95 9.12 15.47 4.22
CA ASP A 95 9.83 16.32 3.25
C ASP A 95 8.88 17.06 2.29
N LYS A 96 7.73 16.45 2.00
CA LYS A 96 6.66 17.03 1.17
C LYS A 96 5.71 17.97 1.97
N GLY A 97 5.93 18.13 3.27
CA GLY A 97 5.15 19.03 4.13
C GLY A 97 3.85 18.44 4.67
N CYS A 98 3.76 17.11 4.76
CA CYS A 98 2.63 16.50 5.46
C CYS A 98 2.73 16.75 6.97
N VAL A 99 1.63 17.19 7.56
CA VAL A 99 1.49 17.41 9.02
C VAL A 99 0.85 16.22 9.72
N LEU A 100 0.21 15.34 8.96
CA LEU A 100 -0.39 14.09 9.44
C LEU A 100 -0.16 13.00 8.39
N LEU A 101 0.17 11.80 8.84
CA LEU A 101 0.23 10.59 8.02
C LEU A 101 -0.80 9.59 8.51
N TYR A 102 -1.57 9.05 7.58
CA TYR A 102 -2.58 8.05 7.83
C TYR A 102 -2.30 6.80 7.00
N THR A 103 -2.67 5.64 7.52
CA THR A 103 -2.65 4.37 6.80
C THR A 103 -3.71 3.44 7.38
N VAL A 104 -4.20 2.52 6.57
CA VAL A 104 -5.12 1.45 6.99
C VAL A 104 -4.45 0.12 6.67
N THR A 105 -4.56 -0.84 7.56
CA THR A 105 -4.10 -2.20 7.29
C THR A 105 -4.89 -3.22 8.10
N GLU A 106 -5.29 -4.29 7.45
CA GLU A 106 -5.84 -5.49 8.07
C GLU A 106 -4.73 -6.51 8.42
N ASN A 107 -3.50 -6.27 7.92
CA ASN A 107 -2.38 -7.18 8.13
C ASN A 107 -1.80 -7.04 9.55
N PRO A 108 -1.92 -8.07 10.42
CA PRO A 108 -1.42 -7.98 11.80
C PRO A 108 0.10 -7.75 11.89
N GLY A 109 0.85 -8.20 10.88
CA GLY A 109 2.29 -8.00 10.78
C GLY A 109 2.65 -6.53 10.53
N LEU A 110 1.91 -5.85 9.65
CA LEU A 110 2.07 -4.41 9.40
C LEU A 110 1.61 -3.58 10.60
N HIS A 111 0.46 -3.92 11.22
CA HIS A 111 -0.03 -3.25 12.43
C HIS A 111 1.05 -3.21 13.52
N LYS A 112 1.62 -4.38 13.88
CA LYS A 112 2.70 -4.44 14.88
C LYS A 112 3.91 -3.59 14.50
N ARG A 113 4.25 -3.51 13.20
CA ARG A 113 5.38 -2.71 12.71
C ARG A 113 5.12 -1.22 12.86
N TYR A 114 3.97 -0.75 12.40
CA TYR A 114 3.60 0.67 12.46
C TYR A 114 3.71 1.21 13.89
N VAL A 115 3.15 0.50 14.86
CA VAL A 115 3.20 0.93 16.26
C VAL A 115 4.61 0.76 16.86
N LYS A 116 5.21 -0.42 16.72
CA LYS A 116 6.46 -0.76 17.43
C LYS A 116 7.70 -0.10 16.85
N TYR A 117 7.79 0.01 15.53
CA TYR A 117 9.03 0.42 14.86
C TYR A 117 8.97 1.79 14.20
N HIS A 118 7.77 2.31 13.95
CA HIS A 118 7.59 3.55 13.18
C HIS A 118 6.85 4.63 13.96
N GLY A 119 6.47 4.37 15.21
CA GLY A 119 5.87 5.38 16.10
C GLY A 119 4.48 5.85 15.69
N LEU A 120 3.75 5.08 14.85
CA LEU A 120 2.37 5.41 14.55
C LEU A 120 1.48 5.05 15.75
N SER A 121 0.57 5.95 16.08
CA SER A 121 -0.47 5.67 17.06
C SER A 121 -1.61 4.91 16.42
N GLN A 122 -2.11 3.89 17.10
CA GLN A 122 -3.28 3.17 16.64
C GLN A 122 -4.54 4.03 16.81
N GLY A 123 -5.31 4.15 15.72
CA GLY A 123 -6.64 4.74 15.72
C GLY A 123 -7.72 3.71 16.12
N GLU A 124 -8.83 3.68 15.39
CA GLU A 124 -9.94 2.78 15.65
C GLU A 124 -9.62 1.32 15.27
N ASN A 125 -10.09 0.38 16.12
CA ASN A 125 -9.80 -1.04 15.95
C ASN A 125 -10.75 -1.77 15.00
N ASN A 126 -11.91 -1.18 14.69
CA ASN A 126 -13.00 -1.84 13.93
C ASN A 126 -13.45 -0.97 12.74
N ALA A 127 -12.54 -0.24 12.13
CA ALA A 127 -12.84 0.51 10.91
C ALA A 127 -13.14 -0.46 9.75
N ARG A 128 -14.26 -0.20 9.06
CA ARG A 128 -14.59 -0.87 7.81
C ARG A 128 -14.30 0.09 6.67
N THR A 129 -13.71 -0.42 5.60
CA THR A 129 -13.51 0.35 4.37
C THR A 129 -14.70 0.21 3.45
N PHE A 130 -15.12 1.33 2.85
CA PHE A 130 -16.19 1.36 1.85
C PHE A 130 -15.61 1.98 0.59
N VAL A 131 -15.87 1.35 -0.54
CA VAL A 131 -15.41 1.82 -1.84
C VAL A 131 -16.56 1.78 -2.83
N LYS A 132 -16.61 2.74 -3.73
CA LYS A 132 -17.56 2.79 -4.83
C LYS A 132 -16.81 3.01 -6.13
N ASP A 133 -17.01 2.15 -7.11
CA ASP A 133 -16.54 2.40 -8.46
C ASP A 133 -17.43 3.48 -9.12
N LEU A 134 -16.79 4.59 -9.51
CA LEU A 134 -17.46 5.69 -10.18
C LEU A 134 -17.30 5.64 -11.70
N THR A 135 -16.69 4.57 -12.23
CA THR A 135 -16.33 4.42 -13.65
C THR A 135 -17.18 3.40 -14.37
N ASN A 136 -18.18 2.81 -13.69
CA ASN A 136 -19.02 1.74 -14.22
C ASN A 136 -18.22 0.52 -14.72
N GLY A 137 -17.21 0.12 -13.97
CA GLY A 137 -16.40 -1.06 -14.26
C GLY A 137 -15.34 -0.86 -15.35
N LYS A 138 -15.02 0.38 -15.72
CA LYS A 138 -14.01 0.69 -16.75
C LYS A 138 -12.67 -0.02 -16.54
N TYR A 139 -12.26 -0.22 -15.30
CA TYR A 139 -10.97 -0.82 -14.95
C TYR A 139 -11.07 -2.29 -14.52
N GLY A 140 -12.24 -2.91 -14.70
CA GLY A 140 -12.48 -4.31 -14.34
C GLY A 140 -12.65 -4.55 -12.84
N PRO A 141 -12.63 -5.82 -12.39
CA PRO A 141 -12.81 -6.15 -10.98
C PRO A 141 -11.67 -5.57 -10.13
N MET A 142 -12.06 -4.82 -9.10
CA MET A 142 -11.15 -4.15 -8.17
C MET A 142 -11.14 -4.88 -6.82
N LEU A 143 -10.30 -4.40 -5.87
CA LEU A 143 -10.12 -4.93 -4.50
C LEU A 143 -11.42 -5.31 -3.76
N TRP A 144 -12.49 -4.59 -3.99
CA TRP A 144 -13.78 -4.72 -3.29
C TRP A 144 -14.78 -5.66 -3.95
N ALA A 145 -14.48 -6.23 -5.11
CA ALA A 145 -15.38 -7.19 -5.78
C ALA A 145 -15.68 -8.41 -4.91
N LYS A 146 -14.70 -8.85 -4.09
CA LYS A 146 -14.88 -9.96 -3.14
C LYS A 146 -15.88 -9.66 -2.01
N SER A 147 -16.02 -8.40 -1.61
CA SER A 147 -16.97 -8.02 -0.56
C SER A 147 -18.42 -7.99 -1.04
N GLN A 148 -18.66 -7.89 -2.33
CA GLN A 148 -20.02 -7.94 -2.88
C GLN A 148 -20.55 -9.38 -2.99
N GLU A 149 -19.69 -10.34 -3.31
CA GLU A 149 -20.08 -11.77 -3.30
C GLU A 149 -20.59 -12.23 -1.93
N VAL A 150 -19.96 -11.74 -0.84
CA VAL A 150 -20.37 -12.07 0.54
C VAL A 150 -21.72 -11.45 0.92
N LEU A 151 -22.03 -10.24 0.42
CA LEU A 151 -23.30 -9.58 0.72
C LEU A 151 -24.47 -10.17 -0.08
N ASP A 152 -24.22 -10.67 -1.28
CA ASP A 152 -25.22 -11.34 -2.10
C ASP A 152 -25.60 -12.72 -1.49
N GLU A 153 -24.63 -13.42 -0.87
CA GLU A 153 -24.89 -14.67 -0.15
C GLU A 153 -25.68 -14.48 1.16
N GLU A 154 -25.56 -13.33 1.84
CA GLU A 154 -26.33 -13.00 3.04
C GLU A 154 -27.78 -12.56 2.75
N GLN A 155 -28.10 -12.13 1.52
CA GLN A 155 -29.46 -11.74 1.13
C GLN A 155 -30.32 -12.91 0.65
N ASP A 156 -29.72 -14.07 0.32
CA ASP A 156 -30.41 -15.28 -0.10
C ASP A 156 -30.71 -16.28 1.04
N ASN A 157 -30.43 -15.93 2.29
CA ASN A 157 -30.75 -16.65 3.49
C ASN A 157 -31.73 -15.88 4.37
#